data_bb910c09865a720b687058af35f1aeea
#
_entry.id   bb910c09865a720b687058af35f1aeea
#
_cell.length_a   1.000
_cell.length_b   1.000
_cell.length_c   1.000
_cell.angle_alpha   90.00
_cell.angle_beta   90.00
_cell.angle_gamma   90.00
#
_symmetry.space_group_name_H-M   'P 1'
#
loop_
_entity.id
_entity.type
_entity.pdbx_description
1 polymer ?
#
loop_
_entity_poly.entity_id
_entity_poly.type
_entity_poly.pdbx_seq_one_letter_code
_entity_poly.pdbx_strand_id
1 'polypeptide(L)'
;RESGRSRPRRPSPAHRKPASPGPSRPASVSVRRTLGAERALLRVLARDKSRRTELLEMALEHVGPEDFKDDGDRAIFQAFMDDPELNVPPEGMDPGVAVQLTRLLEEPPGDEPMAHGEREFTAAVARLEDNRLARQMDELQRRLEASKDEAEKIELIEEKERLRQERRAHGLGGGGDYARRLARGIPGYD
;
A
#
# COMPACT_ATOMS: atom_id res chain seq x y z
N ARG A 1 85.20 11.23 -29.44
CA ARG A 1 84.43 12.49 -29.65
C ARG A 1 82.95 12.20 -29.36
N GLU A 2 82.61 12.45 -28.11
CA GLU A 2 81.24 12.23 -27.59
C GLU A 2 80.43 13.48 -27.73
N SER A 3 79.28 13.35 -28.34
CA SER A 3 78.32 14.43 -28.48
C SER A 3 77.20 14.13 -27.51
N GLY A 4 77.21 14.84 -26.37
CA GLY A 4 76.18 14.78 -25.37
C GLY A 4 74.86 15.38 -25.90
N ARG A 5 73.81 14.57 -25.91
CA ARG A 5 72.47 15.05 -26.18
C ARG A 5 71.75 15.32 -24.84
N SER A 6 71.56 16.60 -24.55
CA SER A 6 70.76 17.10 -23.44
C SER A 6 69.29 16.78 -23.67
N ARG A 7 68.67 16.05 -22.76
CA ARG A 7 67.23 15.81 -22.74
C ARG A 7 66.50 17.05 -22.17
N PRO A 8 65.43 17.49 -22.80
CA PRO A 8 64.61 18.58 -22.22
C PRO A 8 63.86 18.11 -21.00
N ARG A 9 63.88 18.93 -19.94
CA ARG A 9 63.14 18.73 -18.69
C ARG A 9 61.63 18.87 -18.97
N ARG A 10 60.86 17.85 -18.56
CA ARG A 10 59.39 17.93 -18.50
C ARG A 10 58.97 18.94 -17.46
N PRO A 11 58.02 19.83 -17.77
CA PRO A 11 57.40 20.68 -16.75
C PRO A 11 56.56 19.89 -15.79
N SER A 12 56.71 20.17 -14.50
CA SER A 12 55.91 19.61 -13.41
C SER A 12 54.44 19.97 -13.55
N PRO A 13 53.49 19.04 -13.27
CA PRO A 13 52.08 19.35 -13.29
C PRO A 13 51.73 20.31 -12.13
N ALA A 14 51.20 21.46 -12.50
CA ALA A 14 50.70 22.46 -11.60
C ALA A 14 49.65 21.85 -10.63
N HIS A 15 49.82 22.08 -9.35
CA HIS A 15 48.86 21.76 -8.30
C HIS A 15 47.50 22.39 -8.65
N ARG A 16 46.55 21.56 -9.12
CA ARG A 16 45.14 21.92 -9.13
C ARG A 16 44.66 21.99 -7.68
N LYS A 17 44.34 23.21 -7.22
CA LYS A 17 43.61 23.42 -5.99
C LYS A 17 42.32 22.55 -6.02
N PRO A 18 42.00 21.79 -4.94
CA PRO A 18 40.73 21.11 -4.86
C PRO A 18 39.61 22.16 -4.86
N ALA A 19 38.69 22.03 -5.82
CA ALA A 19 37.48 22.84 -5.83
C ALA A 19 36.73 22.59 -4.53
N SER A 20 36.44 23.66 -3.80
CA SER A 20 35.58 23.62 -2.61
C SER A 20 34.24 22.95 -2.95
N PRO A 21 33.80 21.98 -2.17
CA PRO A 21 32.46 21.43 -2.35
C PRO A 21 31.46 22.56 -2.07
N GLY A 22 30.77 22.99 -3.12
CA GLY A 22 29.64 23.90 -2.99
C GLY A 22 28.59 23.29 -2.05
N PRO A 23 27.76 24.12 -1.37
CA PRO A 23 26.75 23.62 -0.44
C PRO A 23 25.84 22.66 -1.21
N SER A 24 25.94 21.39 -0.89
CA SER A 24 25.03 20.36 -1.36
C SER A 24 23.63 20.76 -0.92
N ARG A 25 22.83 21.24 -1.87
CA ARG A 25 21.38 21.34 -1.65
C ARG A 25 20.92 20.02 -1.08
N PRO A 26 20.27 20.01 0.09
CA PRO A 26 19.66 18.80 0.57
C PRO A 26 18.69 18.36 -0.54
N ALA A 27 18.98 17.24 -1.17
CA ALA A 27 18.01 16.54 -1.97
C ALA A 27 16.83 16.31 -1.02
N SER A 28 15.75 17.04 -1.25
CA SER A 28 14.48 16.78 -0.60
C SER A 28 14.05 15.40 -1.11
N VAL A 29 14.54 14.38 -0.44
CA VAL A 29 13.98 13.05 -0.53
C VAL A 29 12.57 13.22 0.02
N SER A 30 11.63 13.45 -0.89
CA SER A 30 10.23 13.23 -0.61
C SER A 30 10.14 11.77 -0.18
N VAL A 31 10.25 11.54 1.12
CA VAL A 31 9.78 10.31 1.74
C VAL A 31 8.28 10.33 1.46
N ARG A 32 7.89 9.80 0.31
CA ARG A 32 6.51 9.37 0.08
C ARG A 32 6.28 8.33 1.16
N ARG A 33 5.73 8.78 2.30
CA ARG A 33 5.17 7.87 3.28
C ARG A 33 4.17 7.05 2.49
N THR A 34 4.51 5.80 2.22
CA THR A 34 3.56 4.84 1.67
C THR A 34 2.43 4.78 2.68
N LEU A 35 1.30 5.38 2.32
CA LEU A 35 0.08 5.29 3.10
C LEU A 35 -0.18 3.82 3.35
N GLY A 36 -0.61 3.46 4.58
CA GLY A 36 -1.08 2.10 4.86
C GLY A 36 -2.18 1.75 3.86
N ALA A 37 -2.36 0.47 3.57
CA ALA A 37 -3.39 0.02 2.63
C ALA A 37 -4.79 0.49 3.05
N GLU A 38 -5.07 0.49 4.36
CA GLU A 38 -6.31 1.00 4.95
C GLU A 38 -6.55 2.46 4.53
N ARG A 39 -5.55 3.30 4.78
CA ARG A 39 -5.64 4.73 4.47
C ARG A 39 -5.71 5.02 2.96
N ALA A 40 -5.03 4.22 2.14
CA ALA A 40 -5.11 4.33 0.69
C ALA A 40 -6.52 4.01 0.18
N LEU A 41 -7.15 2.93 0.68
CA LEU A 41 -8.53 2.59 0.35
C LEU A 41 -9.51 3.70 0.74
N LEU A 42 -9.45 4.18 1.99
CA LEU A 42 -10.31 5.26 2.47
C LEU A 42 -10.16 6.54 1.68
N ARG A 43 -8.94 6.86 1.26
CA ARG A 43 -8.65 8.04 0.43
C ARG A 43 -9.31 7.95 -0.94
N VAL A 44 -9.25 6.78 -1.58
CA VAL A 44 -9.92 6.59 -2.87
C VAL A 44 -11.44 6.69 -2.71
N LEU A 45 -12.03 6.05 -1.69
CA LEU A 45 -13.45 6.13 -1.39
C LEU A 45 -13.91 7.56 -1.09
N ALA A 46 -13.11 8.35 -0.37
CA ALA A 46 -13.45 9.73 -0.04
C ALA A 46 -13.40 10.65 -1.27
N ARG A 47 -12.45 10.43 -2.17
CA ARG A 47 -12.22 11.27 -3.37
C ARG A 47 -13.24 11.01 -4.49
N ASP A 48 -13.51 9.76 -4.78
CA ASP A 48 -14.41 9.37 -5.87
C ASP A 48 -15.84 9.21 -5.38
N LYS A 49 -16.48 10.34 -5.08
CA LYS A 49 -17.85 10.37 -4.57
C LYS A 49 -18.86 9.77 -5.56
N SER A 50 -18.61 9.93 -6.84
CA SER A 50 -19.54 9.47 -7.90
C SER A 50 -19.57 7.97 -8.04
N ARG A 51 -18.47 7.30 -7.74
CA ARG A 51 -18.31 5.84 -7.84
C ARG A 51 -18.16 5.15 -6.48
N ARG A 52 -18.32 5.91 -5.39
CA ARG A 52 -18.07 5.37 -4.04
C ARG A 52 -18.89 4.12 -3.75
N THR A 53 -20.17 4.10 -4.11
CA THR A 53 -21.05 2.93 -3.93
C THR A 53 -20.50 1.72 -4.67
N GLU A 54 -20.16 1.87 -5.95
CA GLU A 54 -19.56 0.81 -6.77
C GLU A 54 -18.24 0.31 -6.17
N LEU A 55 -17.36 1.23 -5.77
CA LEU A 55 -16.07 0.89 -5.17
C LEU A 55 -16.22 0.21 -3.80
N LEU A 56 -17.22 0.59 -3.01
CA LEU A 56 -17.54 -0.09 -1.76
C LEU A 56 -18.03 -1.51 -2.00
N GLU A 57 -18.96 -1.72 -2.93
CA GLU A 57 -19.44 -3.05 -3.29
C GLU A 57 -18.26 -3.95 -3.72
N MET A 58 -17.40 -3.46 -4.59
CA MET A 58 -16.18 -4.18 -5.01
C MET A 58 -15.22 -4.44 -3.84
N ALA A 59 -15.04 -3.49 -2.94
CA ALA A 59 -14.17 -3.68 -1.78
C ALA A 59 -14.72 -4.75 -0.84
N LEU A 60 -16.04 -4.75 -0.59
CA LEU A 60 -16.73 -5.67 0.32
C LEU A 60 -16.71 -7.13 -0.14
N GLU A 61 -16.48 -7.41 -1.42
CA GLU A 61 -16.24 -8.77 -1.90
C GLU A 61 -14.94 -9.37 -1.33
N HIS A 62 -14.00 -8.53 -0.88
CA HIS A 62 -12.65 -8.93 -0.49
C HIS A 62 -12.25 -8.50 0.92
N VAL A 63 -12.79 -7.38 1.41
CA VAL A 63 -12.34 -6.69 2.63
C VAL A 63 -13.54 -6.30 3.47
N GLY A 64 -13.50 -6.65 4.76
CA GLY A 64 -14.48 -6.19 5.76
C GLY A 64 -13.89 -5.18 6.75
N PRO A 65 -14.73 -4.54 7.60
CA PRO A 65 -14.27 -3.67 8.67
C PRO A 65 -13.25 -4.32 9.61
N GLU A 66 -13.35 -5.63 9.81
CA GLU A 66 -12.46 -6.45 10.65
C GLU A 66 -11.03 -6.54 10.11
N ASP A 67 -10.83 -6.21 8.83
CA ASP A 67 -9.51 -6.24 8.20
C ASP A 67 -8.69 -4.98 8.50
N PHE A 68 -9.32 -3.94 9.01
CA PHE A 68 -8.67 -2.72 9.45
C PHE A 68 -8.06 -2.90 10.84
N LYS A 69 -6.78 -2.56 10.98
CA LYS A 69 -6.04 -2.60 12.26
C LYS A 69 -6.26 -1.34 13.08
N ASP A 70 -6.36 -0.20 12.39
CA ASP A 70 -6.61 1.09 13.03
C ASP A 70 -8.10 1.25 13.27
N ASP A 71 -8.50 1.47 14.53
CA ASP A 71 -9.91 1.60 14.91
C ASP A 71 -10.56 2.85 14.30
N GLY A 72 -9.79 3.92 14.11
CA GLY A 72 -10.27 5.14 13.45
C GLY A 72 -10.53 4.91 11.97
N ASP A 73 -9.60 4.26 11.26
CA ASP A 73 -9.78 3.91 9.85
C ASP A 73 -10.94 2.92 9.67
N ARG A 74 -11.12 1.96 10.60
CA ARG A 74 -12.28 1.04 10.64
C ARG A 74 -13.59 1.80 10.79
N ALA A 75 -13.66 2.76 11.72
CA ALA A 75 -14.87 3.54 11.94
C ALA A 75 -15.23 4.42 10.73
N ILE A 76 -14.21 4.95 10.02
CA ILE A 76 -14.42 5.70 8.76
C ILE A 76 -14.96 4.76 7.67
N PHE A 77 -14.39 3.56 7.52
CA PHE A 77 -14.88 2.58 6.54
C PHE A 77 -16.32 2.19 6.82
N GLN A 78 -16.66 1.93 8.10
CA GLN A 78 -18.03 1.64 8.52
C GLN A 78 -18.98 2.80 8.19
N ALA A 79 -18.57 4.04 8.42
CA ALA A 79 -19.38 5.21 8.10
C ALA A 79 -19.69 5.31 6.59
N PHE A 80 -18.74 4.95 5.72
CA PHE A 80 -18.98 4.87 4.27
C PHE A 80 -19.89 3.71 3.88
N MET A 81 -19.87 2.60 4.63
CA MET A 81 -20.80 1.49 4.41
C MET A 81 -22.22 1.86 4.81
N ASP A 82 -22.38 2.57 5.92
CA ASP A 82 -23.68 2.98 6.45
C ASP A 82 -24.33 4.09 5.58
N ASP A 83 -23.50 4.99 5.03
CA ASP A 83 -23.91 6.05 4.11
C ASP A 83 -22.86 6.28 3.01
N PRO A 84 -23.02 5.65 1.84
CA PRO A 84 -22.10 5.85 0.70
C PRO A 84 -22.08 7.31 0.18
N GLU A 85 -23.10 8.10 0.44
CA GLU A 85 -23.16 9.51 0.02
C GLU A 85 -22.62 10.48 1.07
N LEU A 86 -22.05 9.95 2.16
CA LEU A 86 -21.51 10.71 3.28
C LEU A 86 -20.56 11.83 2.81
N ASN A 87 -20.88 13.06 3.24
CA ASN A 87 -20.08 14.25 2.94
C ASN A 87 -19.64 15.02 4.18
N VAL A 88 -20.15 14.63 5.34
CA VAL A 88 -19.81 15.18 6.65
C VAL A 88 -19.75 14.04 7.66
N PRO A 89 -18.94 14.13 8.71
CA PRO A 89 -18.90 13.10 9.75
C PRO A 89 -20.28 12.90 10.39
N PRO A 90 -20.69 11.65 10.64
CA PRO A 90 -21.96 11.35 11.31
C PRO A 90 -21.97 11.86 12.75
N GLU A 91 -23.15 12.19 13.25
CA GLU A 91 -23.35 12.57 14.65
C GLU A 91 -22.94 11.42 15.59
N GLY A 92 -22.20 11.74 16.64
CA GLY A 92 -21.74 10.76 17.64
C GLY A 92 -20.43 10.03 17.26
N MET A 93 -19.82 10.30 16.10
CA MET A 93 -18.49 9.82 15.78
C MET A 93 -17.45 10.39 16.77
N ASP A 94 -16.43 9.58 17.10
CA ASP A 94 -15.30 10.08 17.90
C ASP A 94 -14.70 11.36 17.30
N PRO A 95 -14.46 12.42 18.09
CA PRO A 95 -13.98 13.69 17.55
C PRO A 95 -12.66 13.59 16.77
N GLY A 96 -11.75 12.71 17.18
CA GLY A 96 -10.49 12.50 16.48
C GLY A 96 -10.69 11.83 15.11
N VAL A 97 -11.60 10.87 15.06
CA VAL A 97 -11.98 10.18 13.81
C VAL A 97 -12.77 11.12 12.89
N ALA A 98 -13.66 11.95 13.44
CA ALA A 98 -14.39 12.95 12.68
C ALA A 98 -13.47 13.96 11.98
N VAL A 99 -12.42 14.43 12.68
CA VAL A 99 -11.38 15.30 12.08
C VAL A 99 -10.62 14.58 10.96
N GLN A 100 -10.33 13.29 11.13
CA GLN A 100 -9.65 12.51 10.09
C GLN A 100 -10.53 12.34 8.86
N LEU A 101 -11.81 12.01 9.06
CA LEU A 101 -12.79 11.87 7.98
C LEU A 101 -12.99 13.20 7.23
N THR A 102 -13.15 14.30 7.95
CA THR A 102 -13.25 15.63 7.35
C THR A 102 -12.06 15.91 6.43
N ARG A 103 -10.83 15.66 6.89
CA ARG A 103 -9.62 15.84 6.07
C ARG A 103 -9.61 14.98 4.81
N LEU A 104 -10.11 13.75 4.89
CA LEU A 104 -10.22 12.87 3.72
C LEU A 104 -11.24 13.40 2.72
N LEU A 105 -12.39 13.89 3.19
CA LEU A 105 -13.48 14.41 2.37
C LEU A 105 -13.14 15.75 1.71
N GLU A 106 -12.30 16.56 2.36
CA GLU A 106 -11.82 17.87 1.89
C GLU A 106 -10.57 17.75 1.00
N GLU A 107 -9.93 16.57 0.95
CA GLU A 107 -8.77 16.38 0.10
C GLU A 107 -9.17 16.60 -1.36
N PRO A 108 -8.55 17.58 -2.06
CA PRO A 108 -8.93 17.86 -3.44
C PRO A 108 -8.73 16.63 -4.30
N PRO A 109 -9.60 16.40 -5.29
CA PRO A 109 -9.32 15.41 -6.30
C PRO A 109 -7.95 15.73 -6.89
N GLY A 110 -7.02 14.77 -6.83
CA GLY A 110 -5.70 14.96 -7.38
C GLY A 110 -5.79 15.22 -8.89
N ASP A 111 -4.85 15.98 -9.45
CA ASP A 111 -4.70 16.15 -10.90
C ASP A 111 -4.30 14.83 -11.60
N GLU A 112 -4.33 13.72 -10.85
CA GLU A 112 -3.92 12.42 -11.33
C GLU A 112 -5.03 11.79 -12.19
N PRO A 113 -4.68 11.13 -13.30
CA PRO A 113 -5.65 10.44 -14.16
C PRO A 113 -6.49 9.45 -13.36
N MET A 114 -7.78 9.26 -13.69
CA MET A 114 -8.69 8.28 -13.07
C MET A 114 -8.06 6.89 -12.95
N ALA A 115 -7.28 6.47 -13.92
CA ALA A 115 -6.50 5.23 -13.92
C ALA A 115 -5.52 5.10 -12.72
N HIS A 116 -5.13 6.20 -12.07
CA HIS A 116 -4.29 6.15 -10.87
C HIS A 116 -5.10 5.78 -9.63
N GLY A 117 -6.28 6.38 -9.47
CA GLY A 117 -7.19 6.04 -8.37
C GLY A 117 -7.62 4.57 -8.39
N GLU A 118 -7.92 4.03 -9.56
CA GLU A 118 -8.25 2.61 -9.72
C GLU A 118 -7.09 1.68 -9.39
N ARG A 119 -5.87 2.03 -9.78
CA ARG A 119 -4.67 1.27 -9.38
C ARG A 119 -4.41 1.34 -7.89
N GLU A 120 -4.58 2.51 -7.28
CA GLU A 120 -4.44 2.70 -5.84
C GLU A 120 -5.48 1.88 -5.09
N PHE A 121 -6.75 1.93 -5.52
CA PHE A 121 -7.84 1.11 -4.98
C PHE A 121 -7.51 -0.38 -5.03
N THR A 122 -7.22 -0.89 -6.23
CA THR A 122 -6.92 -2.31 -6.46
C THR A 122 -5.73 -2.78 -5.63
N ALA A 123 -4.67 -1.98 -5.56
CA ALA A 123 -3.49 -2.28 -4.76
C ALA A 123 -3.79 -2.27 -3.25
N ALA A 124 -4.66 -1.36 -2.79
CA ALA A 124 -5.06 -1.27 -1.39
C ALA A 124 -5.90 -2.50 -0.98
N VAL A 125 -6.92 -2.85 -1.75
CA VAL A 125 -7.77 -4.03 -1.52
C VAL A 125 -6.93 -5.31 -1.51
N ALA A 126 -6.10 -5.51 -2.53
CA ALA A 126 -5.20 -6.67 -2.61
C ALA A 126 -4.30 -6.80 -1.39
N ARG A 127 -3.78 -5.70 -0.89
CA ARG A 127 -2.90 -5.70 0.28
C ARG A 127 -3.64 -5.96 1.59
N LEU A 128 -4.87 -5.48 1.72
CA LEU A 128 -5.71 -5.77 2.89
C LEU A 128 -6.08 -7.25 2.93
N GLU A 129 -6.47 -7.82 1.80
CA GLU A 129 -6.76 -9.25 1.68
C GLU A 129 -5.52 -10.12 1.97
N ASP A 130 -4.36 -9.78 1.43
CA ASP A 130 -3.09 -10.46 1.75
C ASP A 130 -2.79 -10.42 3.26
N ASN A 131 -3.01 -9.28 3.90
CA ASN A 131 -2.85 -9.13 5.35
C ASN A 131 -3.86 -10.00 6.13
N ARG A 132 -5.11 -10.11 5.66
CA ARG A 132 -6.13 -10.98 6.27
C ARG A 132 -5.70 -12.43 6.21
N LEU A 133 -5.36 -12.94 5.02
CA LEU A 133 -4.91 -14.32 4.83
C LEU A 133 -3.64 -14.62 5.64
N ALA A 134 -2.71 -13.68 5.72
CA ALA A 134 -1.51 -13.84 6.56
C ALA A 134 -1.87 -13.99 8.06
N ARG A 135 -2.79 -13.14 8.58
CA ARG A 135 -3.26 -13.26 9.98
C ARG A 135 -3.93 -14.59 10.25
N GLN A 136 -4.78 -15.06 9.33
CA GLN A 136 -5.42 -16.37 9.45
C GLN A 136 -4.40 -17.51 9.49
N MET A 137 -3.41 -17.46 8.60
CA MET A 137 -2.32 -18.45 8.60
C MET A 137 -1.48 -18.44 9.89
N ASP A 138 -1.21 -17.25 10.45
CA ASP A 138 -0.49 -17.11 11.72
C ASP A 138 -1.32 -17.65 12.89
N GLU A 139 -2.63 -17.47 12.87
CA GLU A 139 -3.54 -18.03 13.88
C GLU A 139 -3.59 -19.55 13.80
N LEU A 140 -3.74 -20.11 12.59
CA LEU A 140 -3.67 -21.57 12.40
C LEU A 140 -2.32 -22.14 12.85
N GLN A 141 -1.22 -21.43 12.61
CA GLN A 141 0.09 -21.84 13.10
C GLN A 141 0.14 -21.91 14.61
N ARG A 142 -0.38 -20.89 15.32
CA ARG A 142 -0.43 -20.88 16.80
C ARG A 142 -1.29 -22.03 17.34
N ARG A 143 -2.44 -22.29 16.72
CA ARG A 143 -3.30 -23.42 17.08
C ARG A 143 -2.61 -24.76 16.86
N LEU A 144 -1.92 -24.90 15.73
CA LEU A 144 -1.13 -26.11 15.42
C LEU A 144 -0.04 -26.38 16.45
N GLU A 145 0.65 -25.32 16.92
CA GLU A 145 1.69 -25.44 17.97
C GLU A 145 1.11 -25.76 19.34
N ALA A 146 -0.11 -25.29 19.62
CA ALA A 146 -0.78 -25.52 20.90
C ALA A 146 -1.50 -26.88 20.99
N SER A 147 -1.92 -27.43 19.84
CA SER A 147 -2.68 -28.70 19.81
C SER A 147 -1.80 -29.88 20.20
N LYS A 148 -2.39 -30.79 21.01
CA LYS A 148 -1.81 -32.09 21.39
C LYS A 148 -2.48 -33.25 20.66
N ASP A 149 -3.57 -33.00 19.95
CA ASP A 149 -4.33 -34.00 19.21
C ASP A 149 -3.80 -34.09 17.78
N GLU A 150 -3.37 -35.27 17.38
CA GLU A 150 -2.84 -35.51 16.03
C GLU A 150 -3.92 -35.40 14.95
N ALA A 151 -5.18 -35.71 15.24
CA ALA A 151 -6.28 -35.52 14.28
C ALA A 151 -6.53 -34.02 14.05
N GLU A 152 -6.60 -33.22 15.12
CA GLU A 152 -6.73 -31.75 15.00
C GLU A 152 -5.55 -31.13 14.24
N LYS A 153 -4.33 -31.60 14.45
CA LYS A 153 -3.16 -31.10 13.71
C LYS A 153 -3.28 -31.34 12.21
N ILE A 154 -3.79 -32.50 11.81
CA ILE A 154 -3.98 -32.81 10.37
C ILE A 154 -4.99 -31.83 9.76
N GLU A 155 -6.12 -31.59 10.42
CA GLU A 155 -7.14 -30.65 9.96
C GLU A 155 -6.58 -29.22 9.84
N LEU A 156 -5.81 -28.76 10.82
CA LEU A 156 -5.19 -27.42 10.81
C LEU A 156 -4.15 -27.28 9.70
N ILE A 157 -3.40 -28.33 9.38
CA ILE A 157 -2.44 -28.34 8.28
C ILE A 157 -3.17 -28.25 6.93
N GLU A 158 -4.24 -29.00 6.75
CA GLU A 158 -5.05 -28.99 5.54
C GLU A 158 -5.69 -27.61 5.32
N GLU A 159 -6.25 -26.99 6.37
CA GLU A 159 -6.81 -25.66 6.33
C GLU A 159 -5.76 -24.62 5.96
N LYS A 160 -4.58 -24.69 6.58
CA LYS A 160 -3.46 -23.80 6.29
C LYS A 160 -2.97 -23.94 4.84
N GLU A 161 -2.94 -25.14 4.28
CA GLU A 161 -2.56 -25.36 2.89
C GLU A 161 -3.63 -24.81 1.93
N ARG A 162 -4.93 -24.94 2.28
CA ARG A 162 -6.02 -24.32 1.52
C ARG A 162 -5.86 -22.80 1.46
N LEU A 163 -5.57 -22.12 2.59
CA LEU A 163 -5.34 -20.67 2.61
C LEU A 163 -4.10 -20.26 1.79
N ARG A 164 -3.06 -21.10 1.78
CA ARG A 164 -1.88 -20.86 0.93
C ARG A 164 -2.22 -20.96 -0.56
N GLN A 165 -3.06 -21.91 -0.94
CA GLN A 165 -3.52 -22.06 -2.32
C GLN A 165 -4.40 -20.88 -2.73
N GLU A 166 -5.31 -20.45 -1.85
CA GLU A 166 -6.15 -19.28 -2.04
C GLU A 166 -5.28 -18.03 -2.24
N ARG A 167 -4.30 -17.78 -1.36
CA ARG A 167 -3.34 -16.68 -1.46
C ARG A 167 -2.57 -16.68 -2.78
N ARG A 168 -2.16 -17.87 -3.27
CA ARG A 168 -1.51 -18.03 -4.59
C ARG A 168 -2.47 -17.81 -5.75
N ALA A 169 -3.69 -18.34 -5.65
CA ALA A 169 -4.72 -18.18 -6.68
C ALA A 169 -5.09 -16.71 -6.88
N HIS A 170 -5.09 -15.92 -5.83
CA HIS A 170 -5.30 -14.48 -5.87
C HIS A 170 -4.03 -13.71 -6.31
N GLY A 171 -2.89 -14.39 -6.52
CA GLY A 171 -1.62 -13.75 -6.88
C GLY A 171 -1.02 -12.92 -5.73
N LEU A 172 -1.52 -13.14 -4.51
CA LEU A 172 -1.04 -12.51 -3.29
C LEU A 172 0.28 -13.16 -2.87
N GLY A 173 1.26 -12.36 -2.47
CA GLY A 173 2.60 -12.84 -2.11
C GLY A 173 3.61 -12.89 -3.26
N GLY A 174 3.21 -12.64 -4.50
CA GLY A 174 4.06 -12.68 -5.69
C GLY A 174 4.04 -11.42 -6.58
N GLY A 175 3.49 -10.30 -6.09
CA GLY A 175 3.59 -8.98 -6.71
C GLY A 175 2.99 -8.88 -8.12
N GLY A 176 1.73 -8.50 -8.25
CA GLY A 176 1.24 -7.84 -9.45
C GLY A 176 0.13 -8.52 -10.23
N ASP A 177 -0.05 -9.83 -10.17
CA ASP A 177 -1.07 -10.51 -11.00
C ASP A 177 -2.49 -10.41 -10.41
N TYR A 178 -2.60 -10.31 -9.09
CA TYR A 178 -3.89 -10.13 -8.44
C TYR A 178 -4.46 -8.73 -8.69
N ALA A 179 -3.63 -7.70 -8.52
CA ALA A 179 -4.00 -6.34 -8.85
C ALA A 179 -4.47 -6.19 -10.30
N ARG A 180 -3.84 -6.92 -11.24
CA ARG A 180 -4.25 -6.96 -12.66
C ARG A 180 -5.59 -7.68 -12.88
N ARG A 181 -5.93 -8.70 -12.08
CA ARG A 181 -7.22 -9.40 -12.20
C ARG A 181 -8.36 -8.56 -11.64
N LEU A 182 -8.18 -7.95 -10.47
CA LEU A 182 -9.14 -7.00 -9.91
C LEU A 182 -9.39 -5.84 -10.88
N ALA A 183 -8.33 -5.28 -11.46
CA ALA A 183 -8.44 -4.19 -12.43
C ALA A 183 -9.27 -4.57 -13.67
N ARG A 184 -9.29 -5.85 -14.09
CA ARG A 184 -10.12 -6.31 -15.22
C ARG A 184 -11.61 -6.37 -14.89
N GLY A 185 -11.98 -6.42 -13.62
CA GLY A 185 -13.37 -6.36 -13.15
C GLY A 185 -13.93 -4.93 -13.06
N ILE A 186 -13.07 -3.92 -13.18
CA ILE A 186 -13.49 -2.51 -13.12
C ILE A 186 -13.96 -2.07 -14.51
N PRO A 187 -15.24 -1.67 -14.69
CA PRO A 187 -15.74 -1.18 -15.97
C PRO A 187 -14.93 0.03 -16.45
N GLY A 188 -14.38 -0.06 -17.68
CA GLY A 188 -13.56 1.01 -18.28
C GLY A 188 -12.05 0.81 -18.18
N TYR A 189 -11.59 -0.38 -17.76
CA TYR A 189 -10.18 -0.72 -17.67
C TYR A 189 -9.71 -1.57 -18.88
N ASP A 190 -10.00 -1.12 -20.09
CA ASP A 190 -9.50 -1.72 -21.35
C ASP A 190 -8.23 -1.02 -21.86
#